data_2d88f8e85f7456101b14d851d67c530f
#
_entry.id   2d88f8e85f7456101b14d851d67c530f
#
_cell.length_a   1.000
_cell.length_b   1.000
_cell.length_c   1.000
_cell.angle_alpha   90.00
_cell.angle_beta   90.00
_cell.angle_gamma   90.00
#
_symmetry.space_group_name_H-M   'P 1'
#
loop_
_entity.id
_entity.type
_entity.pdbx_description
1 polymer ?
#
loop_
_entity_poly.entity_id
_entity_poly.type
_entity_poly.pdbx_seq_one_letter_code
_entity_poly.pdbx_strand_id
1 'polypeptide(L)'
;MRKLLLYFILFFIFPNEIKAQLRPKPQNLVRYDNKKMHFGFTLGLNSLDFNIKHNGEVMYQDSLYVLQSNSQKGFNLGIVSNFRMGKYTDFRFVPAIVFGERRLLYSFADTNNVISTETKAIEFTLLDFPFYVKYKSERYNNFRSYVLFGIKYSLDIASKKNIVNEDFIVLKLQPHDLTGEIGFGMDFYLEYFKFSPQIKVSAGILNLLTKDESVYT
;
A
#
# COMPACT_ATOMS: atom_id res chain seq x y z
N MET A 1 -9.95 -38.31 -3.02
CA MET A 1 -9.19 -37.06 -3.19
C MET A 1 -8.13 -37.11 -4.29
N ARG A 2 -7.25 -38.14 -4.39
CA ARG A 2 -6.22 -38.27 -5.45
C ARG A 2 -6.78 -38.24 -6.90
N LYS A 3 -7.91 -38.88 -7.16
CA LYS A 3 -8.55 -38.91 -8.50
C LYS A 3 -9.10 -37.57 -8.94
N LEU A 4 -9.64 -36.76 -7.99
CA LEU A 4 -10.16 -35.42 -8.27
C LEU A 4 -9.04 -34.44 -8.66
N LEU A 5 -7.89 -34.54 -7.99
CA LEU A 5 -6.69 -33.78 -8.33
C LEU A 5 -6.16 -34.09 -9.73
N LEU A 6 -6.24 -35.36 -10.12
CA LEU A 6 -5.79 -35.82 -11.43
C LEU A 6 -6.69 -35.29 -12.56
N TYR A 7 -8.01 -35.22 -12.37
CA TYR A 7 -8.95 -34.60 -13.30
C TYR A 7 -8.77 -33.09 -13.40
N PHE A 8 -8.44 -32.42 -12.27
CA PHE A 8 -8.15 -30.98 -12.25
C PHE A 8 -6.87 -30.66 -13.04
N ILE A 9 -5.82 -31.48 -12.90
CA ILE A 9 -4.57 -31.36 -13.66
C ILE A 9 -4.82 -31.65 -15.15
N LEU A 10 -5.61 -32.68 -15.47
CA LEU A 10 -5.94 -33.02 -16.86
C LEU A 10 -6.72 -31.92 -17.57
N PHE A 11 -7.60 -31.20 -16.85
CA PHE A 11 -8.36 -30.06 -17.39
C PHE A 11 -7.46 -28.91 -17.82
N PHE A 12 -6.32 -28.70 -17.15
CA PHE A 12 -5.33 -27.65 -17.49
C PHE A 12 -4.35 -28.07 -18.62
N ILE A 13 -4.22 -29.38 -18.92
CA ILE A 13 -3.28 -29.87 -19.90
C ILE A 13 -3.86 -29.85 -21.35
N PHE A 14 -5.17 -29.80 -21.50
CA PHE A 14 -5.76 -29.60 -22.81
C PHE A 14 -5.90 -28.11 -23.11
N PRO A 15 -4.96 -27.52 -23.87
CA PRO A 15 -5.19 -26.18 -24.42
C PRO A 15 -6.31 -26.34 -25.46
N ASN A 16 -7.54 -26.07 -25.04
CA ASN A 16 -8.60 -25.82 -26.01
C ASN A 16 -8.15 -24.60 -26.81
N GLU A 17 -7.60 -24.81 -27.99
CA GLU A 17 -7.44 -23.75 -28.97
C GLU A 17 -8.83 -23.23 -29.35
N ILE A 18 -9.42 -22.46 -28.47
CA ILE A 18 -10.56 -21.61 -28.82
C ILE A 18 -10.00 -20.55 -29.75
N LYS A 19 -9.90 -20.87 -31.02
CA LYS A 19 -9.77 -19.88 -32.09
C LYS A 19 -11.08 -19.14 -32.22
N ALA A 20 -11.44 -18.41 -31.17
CA ALA A 20 -12.40 -17.34 -31.28
C ALA A 20 -11.78 -16.37 -32.31
N GLN A 21 -12.34 -16.35 -33.51
CA GLN A 21 -12.04 -15.35 -34.53
C GLN A 21 -12.54 -14.00 -34.00
N LEU A 22 -11.77 -13.45 -33.04
CA LEU A 22 -11.95 -12.12 -32.52
C LEU A 22 -11.56 -11.19 -33.69
N ARG A 23 -12.57 -10.72 -34.42
CA ARG A 23 -12.35 -9.56 -35.29
C ARG A 23 -11.64 -8.53 -34.43
N PRO A 24 -10.49 -8.02 -34.87
CA PRO A 24 -9.75 -7.04 -34.06
C PRO A 24 -10.68 -5.85 -33.84
N LYS A 25 -11.09 -5.70 -32.56
CA LYS A 25 -11.91 -4.53 -32.19
C LYS A 25 -11.09 -3.27 -32.51
N PRO A 26 -11.72 -2.20 -33.00
CA PRO A 26 -11.02 -0.95 -33.24
C PRO A 26 -10.29 -0.51 -31.96
N GLN A 27 -9.07 -0.04 -32.11
CA GLN A 27 -8.30 0.46 -30.99
C GLN A 27 -8.87 1.79 -30.51
N ASN A 28 -9.24 1.85 -29.24
CA ASN A 28 -9.69 3.07 -28.59
C ASN A 28 -8.47 3.95 -28.23
N LEU A 29 -8.65 5.25 -28.18
CA LEU A 29 -7.62 6.21 -27.75
C LEU A 29 -6.27 6.04 -28.46
N VAL A 30 -6.28 5.87 -29.78
CA VAL A 30 -5.08 5.58 -30.60
C VAL A 30 -3.97 6.62 -30.40
N ARG A 31 -4.33 7.91 -30.23
CA ARG A 31 -3.36 8.99 -30.03
C ARG A 31 -2.88 9.13 -28.59
N TYR A 32 -3.51 8.42 -27.66
CA TYR A 32 -3.19 8.53 -26.24
C TYR A 32 -1.74 8.14 -25.97
N ASP A 33 -1.30 7.00 -26.49
CA ASP A 33 0.04 6.49 -26.27
C ASP A 33 1.17 7.35 -26.88
N ASN A 34 0.83 8.26 -27.79
CA ASN A 34 1.81 9.17 -28.44
C ASN A 34 2.05 10.45 -27.62
N LYS A 35 1.18 10.78 -26.68
CA LYS A 35 1.35 11.97 -25.84
C LYS A 35 2.48 11.74 -24.83
N LYS A 36 3.32 12.76 -24.61
CA LYS A 36 4.42 12.70 -23.64
C LYS A 36 3.95 12.71 -22.19
N MET A 37 2.88 13.45 -21.92
CA MET A 37 2.32 13.59 -20.57
C MET A 37 0.86 13.17 -20.53
N HIS A 38 0.46 12.52 -19.45
CA HIS A 38 -0.90 12.12 -19.18
C HIS A 38 -1.24 12.44 -17.73
N PHE A 39 -2.42 12.95 -17.54
CA PHE A 39 -2.96 13.23 -16.22
C PHE A 39 -4.19 12.36 -15.95
N GLY A 40 -4.44 12.10 -14.68
CA GLY A 40 -5.58 11.36 -14.23
C GLY A 40 -5.76 11.56 -12.73
N PHE A 41 -6.72 10.84 -12.17
CA PHE A 41 -6.94 10.75 -10.74
C PHE A 41 -6.93 9.29 -10.32
N THR A 42 -6.62 9.05 -9.06
CA THR A 42 -6.67 7.74 -8.45
C THR A 42 -7.52 7.77 -7.20
N LEU A 43 -8.29 6.71 -7.05
CA LEU A 43 -9.03 6.39 -5.84
C LEU A 43 -8.60 4.99 -5.42
N GLY A 44 -8.23 4.81 -4.17
CA GLY A 44 -7.78 3.50 -3.70
C GLY A 44 -8.23 3.21 -2.29
N LEU A 45 -8.23 1.92 -1.98
CA LEU A 45 -8.34 1.41 -0.61
C LEU A 45 -6.94 0.99 -0.18
N ASN A 46 -6.61 1.29 1.07
CA ASN A 46 -5.34 0.91 1.67
C ASN A 46 -5.55 0.15 2.98
N SER A 47 -4.52 -0.54 3.38
CA SER A 47 -4.43 -1.18 4.70
C SER A 47 -3.03 -0.92 5.21
N LEU A 48 -2.93 -0.23 6.34
CA LEU A 48 -1.65 0.18 6.93
C LEU A 48 -1.46 -0.55 8.25
N ASP A 49 -0.25 -1.05 8.46
CA ASP A 49 0.13 -1.76 9.65
C ASP A 49 1.52 -1.31 10.14
N PHE A 50 1.79 -1.48 11.44
CA PHE A 50 3.13 -1.27 11.99
C PHE A 50 3.90 -2.59 12.02
N ASN A 51 5.11 -2.57 11.49
CA ASN A 51 6.05 -3.67 11.67
C ASN A 51 6.83 -3.45 12.97
N ILE A 52 6.30 -4.01 14.07
CA ILE A 52 6.88 -3.87 15.41
C ILE A 52 7.99 -4.91 15.56
N LYS A 53 9.24 -4.44 15.76
CA LYS A 53 10.35 -5.32 16.14
C LYS A 53 10.57 -5.21 17.64
N HIS A 54 10.41 -6.30 18.34
CA HIS A 54 10.67 -6.38 19.78
C HIS A 54 12.19 -6.51 20.00
N ASN A 55 12.79 -5.54 20.67
CA ASN A 55 14.11 -5.71 21.29
C ASN A 55 13.91 -6.44 22.63
N GLY A 56 14.45 -7.63 22.78
CA GLY A 56 14.19 -8.52 23.92
C GLY A 56 14.56 -8.02 25.32
N GLU A 57 14.96 -6.76 25.47
CA GLU A 57 15.39 -6.18 26.75
C GLU A 57 14.29 -5.50 27.57
N VAL A 58 13.09 -5.29 27.00
CA VAL A 58 12.02 -4.48 27.63
C VAL A 58 11.07 -5.31 28.52
N MET A 59 11.26 -6.61 28.62
CA MET A 59 10.29 -7.51 29.23
C MET A 59 10.28 -7.57 30.78
N TYR A 60 11.10 -6.78 31.47
CA TYR A 60 11.27 -7.03 32.91
C TYR A 60 10.88 -5.91 33.87
N GLN A 61 10.40 -4.76 33.38
CA GLN A 61 10.22 -3.64 34.31
C GLN A 61 8.83 -3.08 34.49
N ASP A 62 7.84 -3.28 33.66
CA ASP A 62 6.46 -2.87 33.95
C ASP A 62 5.45 -3.66 33.15
N SER A 63 4.49 -4.26 33.81
CA SER A 63 3.13 -4.75 33.44
C SER A 63 2.72 -4.86 31.95
N LEU A 64 3.49 -4.37 30.97
CA LEU A 64 3.20 -4.46 29.55
C LEU A 64 3.56 -5.86 29.03
N TYR A 65 2.53 -6.67 28.79
CA TYR A 65 2.71 -8.08 28.40
C TYR A 65 2.81 -8.26 26.87
N VAL A 66 2.00 -7.53 26.11
CA VAL A 66 1.97 -7.65 24.65
C VAL A 66 1.57 -6.32 24.01
N LEU A 67 2.30 -5.92 22.96
CA LEU A 67 1.96 -4.84 22.06
C LEU A 67 1.68 -5.42 20.67
N GLN A 68 0.44 -5.31 20.20
CA GLN A 68 0.05 -5.75 18.87
C GLN A 68 -0.49 -4.57 18.04
N SER A 69 -0.11 -4.52 16.76
CA SER A 69 -0.71 -3.63 15.80
C SER A 69 -1.86 -4.36 15.09
N ASN A 70 -2.98 -3.68 14.95
CA ASN A 70 -4.12 -4.19 14.17
C ASN A 70 -4.35 -3.27 12.97
N SER A 71 -4.13 -3.83 11.79
CA SER A 71 -4.29 -3.12 10.52
C SER A 71 -5.73 -2.70 10.30
N GLN A 72 -5.94 -1.42 10.01
CA GLN A 72 -7.26 -0.88 9.67
C GLN A 72 -7.31 -0.46 8.19
N LYS A 73 -8.51 -0.48 7.64
CA LYS A 73 -8.76 -0.06 6.26
C LYS A 73 -8.87 1.46 6.19
N GLY A 74 -8.25 2.03 5.18
CA GLY A 74 -8.35 3.43 4.84
C GLY A 74 -8.60 3.62 3.36
N PHE A 75 -8.64 4.86 2.93
CA PHE A 75 -8.78 5.22 1.52
C PHE A 75 -7.78 6.31 1.14
N ASN A 76 -7.50 6.41 -0.14
CA ASN A 76 -6.63 7.43 -0.68
C ASN A 76 -7.20 8.05 -1.94
N LEU A 77 -6.93 9.35 -2.09
CA LEU A 77 -7.28 10.16 -3.25
C LEU A 77 -6.02 10.82 -3.77
N GLY A 78 -5.77 10.77 -5.08
CA GLY A 78 -4.57 11.39 -5.64
C GLY A 78 -4.69 11.76 -7.10
N ILE A 79 -3.70 12.53 -7.55
CA ILE A 79 -3.56 12.97 -8.93
C ILE A 79 -2.44 12.17 -9.57
N VAL A 80 -2.72 11.59 -10.73
CA VAL A 80 -1.73 10.82 -11.49
C VAL A 80 -1.11 11.73 -12.54
N SER A 81 0.20 11.90 -12.48
CA SER A 81 1.01 12.50 -13.52
C SER A 81 1.92 11.44 -14.11
N ASN A 82 1.76 11.13 -15.39
CA ASN A 82 2.53 10.08 -16.05
C ASN A 82 3.30 10.67 -17.22
N PHE A 83 4.62 10.58 -17.17
CA PHE A 83 5.54 11.07 -18.19
C PHE A 83 6.13 9.89 -18.95
N ARG A 84 5.94 9.87 -20.27
CA ARG A 84 6.47 8.82 -21.14
C ARG A 84 7.97 9.03 -21.38
N MET A 85 8.79 8.11 -20.88
CA MET A 85 10.23 8.12 -21.10
C MET A 85 10.63 7.32 -22.35
N GLY A 86 9.90 6.24 -22.63
CA GLY A 86 10.20 5.33 -23.73
C GLY A 86 9.00 4.56 -24.26
N LYS A 87 9.27 3.57 -25.11
CA LYS A 87 8.21 2.67 -25.64
C LYS A 87 7.55 1.87 -24.52
N TYR A 88 8.35 1.38 -23.57
CA TYR A 88 7.91 0.49 -22.49
C TYR A 88 8.00 1.10 -21.10
N THR A 89 8.60 2.28 -20.98
CA THR A 89 8.92 2.88 -19.68
C THR A 89 8.29 4.25 -19.55
N ASP A 90 7.57 4.47 -18.45
CA ASP A 90 7.03 5.76 -18.05
C ASP A 90 7.52 6.09 -16.62
N PHE A 91 7.74 7.36 -16.37
CA PHE A 91 7.88 7.92 -15.04
C PHE A 91 6.50 8.36 -14.54
N ARG A 92 6.13 7.98 -13.31
CA ARG A 92 4.84 8.31 -12.73
C ARG A 92 5.00 8.95 -11.37
N PHE A 93 4.38 10.08 -11.19
CA PHE A 93 4.25 10.79 -9.92
C PHE A 93 2.78 10.88 -9.53
N VAL A 94 2.45 10.52 -8.28
CA VAL A 94 1.04 10.39 -7.85
C VAL A 94 0.85 11.01 -6.47
N PRO A 95 0.94 12.34 -6.33
CA PRO A 95 0.63 12.96 -5.04
C PRO A 95 -0.78 12.58 -4.60
N ALA A 96 -0.90 12.15 -3.34
CA ALA A 96 -2.15 11.62 -2.80
C ALA A 96 -2.33 12.02 -1.34
N ILE A 97 -3.59 12.17 -0.92
CA ILE A 97 -3.98 12.25 0.47
C ILE A 97 -4.51 10.88 0.87
N VAL A 98 -4.01 10.39 1.99
CA VAL A 98 -4.35 9.07 2.55
C VAL A 98 -5.00 9.28 3.89
N PHE A 99 -6.18 8.70 4.05
CA PHE A 99 -6.91 8.71 5.30
C PHE A 99 -6.98 7.29 5.86
N GLY A 100 -6.80 7.18 7.16
CA GLY A 100 -6.92 5.89 7.82
C GLY A 100 -6.80 5.98 9.33
N GLU A 101 -6.89 4.81 9.94
CA GLU A 101 -6.79 4.60 11.39
C GLU A 101 -5.83 3.44 11.62
N ARG A 102 -5.05 3.50 12.68
CA ARG A 102 -4.25 2.37 13.18
C ARG A 102 -4.68 2.09 14.60
N ARG A 103 -4.80 0.82 14.96
CA ARG A 103 -5.15 0.41 16.33
C ARG A 103 -3.99 -0.31 16.97
N LEU A 104 -3.60 0.18 18.14
CA LEU A 104 -2.64 -0.46 19.00
C LEU A 104 -3.38 -1.11 20.17
N LEU A 105 -3.13 -2.38 20.38
CA LEU A 105 -3.64 -3.18 21.49
C LEU A 105 -2.54 -3.31 22.53
N TYR A 106 -2.78 -2.72 23.69
CA TYR A 106 -1.90 -2.84 24.85
C TYR A 106 -2.51 -3.85 25.82
N SER A 107 -1.79 -4.90 26.15
CA SER A 107 -2.21 -5.85 27.15
C SER A 107 -1.32 -5.72 28.39
N PHE A 108 -1.92 -5.38 29.51
CA PHE A 108 -1.24 -5.24 30.81
C PHE A 108 -1.61 -6.44 31.70
N ALA A 109 -0.62 -6.98 32.40
CA ALA A 109 -0.86 -7.98 33.46
C ALA A 109 -0.83 -7.26 34.79
N ASP A 110 -1.94 -7.33 35.55
CA ASP A 110 -1.99 -6.83 36.92
C ASP A 110 -1.32 -7.86 37.87
N THR A 111 -0.95 -7.43 39.09
CA THR A 111 -0.36 -8.26 40.18
C THR A 111 -1.16 -9.53 40.48
N ASN A 112 -2.42 -9.57 40.09
CA ASN A 112 -3.32 -10.72 40.24
C ASN A 112 -3.43 -11.60 39.00
N ASN A 113 -2.54 -11.44 37.97
CA ASN A 113 -2.61 -12.12 36.67
C ASN A 113 -3.90 -11.85 35.89
N VAL A 114 -4.60 -10.77 36.16
CA VAL A 114 -5.73 -10.31 35.34
C VAL A 114 -5.18 -9.53 34.17
N ILE A 115 -5.42 -10.01 32.95
CA ILE A 115 -5.00 -9.34 31.72
C ILE A 115 -6.06 -8.29 31.37
N SER A 116 -5.71 -7.01 31.46
CA SER A 116 -6.51 -5.92 30.92
C SER A 116 -5.99 -5.52 29.53
N THR A 117 -6.88 -5.38 28.57
CA THR A 117 -6.53 -4.99 27.19
C THR A 117 -7.12 -3.63 26.90
N GLU A 118 -6.26 -2.67 26.62
CA GLU A 118 -6.66 -1.33 26.15
C GLU A 118 -6.40 -1.20 24.66
N THR A 119 -7.37 -0.63 23.95
CA THR A 119 -7.27 -0.37 22.50
C THR A 119 -7.13 1.13 22.29
N LYS A 120 -6.02 1.56 21.70
CA LYS A 120 -5.81 2.95 21.31
C LYS A 120 -5.90 3.11 19.80
N ALA A 121 -6.90 3.86 19.34
CA ALA A 121 -7.06 4.22 17.95
C ALA A 121 -6.26 5.50 17.63
N ILE A 122 -5.45 5.47 16.59
CA ILE A 122 -4.65 6.59 16.11
C ILE A 122 -5.12 6.91 14.68
N GLU A 123 -5.86 8.00 14.55
CA GLU A 123 -6.21 8.55 13.26
C GLU A 123 -5.00 9.21 12.62
N PHE A 124 -4.82 9.03 11.33
CA PHE A 124 -3.76 9.69 10.58
C PHE A 124 -4.28 10.23 9.24
N THR A 125 -3.67 11.31 8.83
CA THR A 125 -3.83 11.89 7.50
C THR A 125 -2.45 12.09 6.90
N LEU A 126 -2.11 11.27 5.88
CA LEU A 126 -0.80 11.34 5.23
C LEU A 126 -0.90 12.08 3.90
N LEU A 127 0.10 12.90 3.63
CA LEU A 127 0.42 13.38 2.28
C LEU A 127 1.49 12.47 1.69
N ASP A 128 1.11 11.72 0.69
CA ASP A 128 2.00 10.79 -0.02
C ASP A 128 2.55 11.44 -1.29
N PHE A 129 3.85 11.30 -1.50
CA PHE A 129 4.56 11.74 -2.70
C PHE A 129 5.33 10.56 -3.32
N PRO A 130 4.64 9.62 -3.96
CA PRO A 130 5.28 8.48 -4.59
C PRO A 130 5.84 8.81 -5.96
N PHE A 131 7.03 8.27 -6.23
CA PHE A 131 7.74 8.33 -7.51
C PHE A 131 7.94 6.92 -8.03
N TYR A 132 7.38 6.61 -9.18
CA TYR A 132 7.42 5.28 -9.77
C TYR A 132 8.06 5.28 -11.13
N VAL A 133 8.76 4.20 -11.42
CA VAL A 133 9.03 3.76 -12.78
C VAL A 133 7.97 2.72 -13.14
N LYS A 134 7.22 2.99 -14.19
CA LYS A 134 6.20 2.10 -14.74
C LYS A 134 6.80 1.38 -15.95
N TYR A 135 6.95 0.06 -15.86
CA TYR A 135 7.30 -0.77 -16.99
C TYR A 135 6.05 -1.45 -17.55
N LYS A 136 5.76 -1.22 -18.81
CA LYS A 136 4.51 -1.62 -19.48
C LYS A 136 4.77 -2.58 -20.63
N SER A 137 3.89 -3.56 -20.81
CA SER A 137 3.89 -4.47 -21.95
C SER A 137 3.54 -3.75 -23.26
N GLU A 138 3.65 -4.41 -24.38
CA GLU A 138 3.00 -3.96 -25.59
C GLU A 138 1.47 -3.94 -25.41
N ARG A 139 0.85 -3.04 -26.13
CA ARG A 139 -0.61 -2.93 -26.11
C ARG A 139 -1.19 -4.02 -26.99
N TYR A 140 -1.98 -4.89 -26.41
CA TYR A 140 -2.76 -5.87 -27.15
C TYR A 140 -4.20 -5.36 -27.25
N ASN A 141 -4.59 -4.87 -28.44
CA ASN A 141 -5.88 -4.25 -28.70
C ASN A 141 -6.19 -3.09 -27.72
N ASN A 142 -7.10 -3.26 -26.78
CA ASN A 142 -7.51 -2.25 -25.79
C ASN A 142 -7.04 -2.60 -24.37
N PHE A 143 -6.01 -3.42 -24.25
CA PHE A 143 -5.47 -3.90 -23.00
C PHE A 143 -3.94 -3.79 -22.96
N ARG A 144 -3.40 -3.53 -21.78
CA ARG A 144 -1.97 -3.52 -21.49
C ARG A 144 -1.73 -3.83 -20.02
N SER A 145 -0.81 -4.73 -19.71
CA SER A 145 -0.33 -4.95 -18.35
C SER A 145 0.91 -4.11 -18.05
N TYR A 146 1.17 -3.86 -16.77
CA TYR A 146 2.36 -3.14 -16.32
C TYR A 146 2.75 -3.51 -14.90
N VAL A 147 4.02 -3.27 -14.59
CA VAL A 147 4.55 -3.28 -13.24
C VAL A 147 5.01 -1.88 -12.85
N LEU A 148 4.91 -1.59 -11.55
CA LEU A 148 5.37 -0.35 -10.94
C LEU A 148 6.40 -0.70 -9.88
N PHE A 149 7.43 0.08 -9.80
CA PHE A 149 8.37 0.06 -8.68
C PHE A 149 8.82 1.49 -8.39
N GLY A 150 9.03 1.78 -7.12
CA GLY A 150 9.41 3.13 -6.75
C GLY A 150 9.53 3.33 -5.25
N ILE A 151 9.70 4.58 -4.91
CA ILE A 151 9.78 5.06 -3.54
C ILE A 151 8.63 6.03 -3.27
N LYS A 152 8.14 6.01 -2.05
CA LYS A 152 7.10 6.92 -1.59
C LYS A 152 7.59 7.61 -0.33
N TYR A 153 7.54 8.92 -0.36
CA TYR A 153 7.70 9.77 0.81
C TYR A 153 6.33 10.15 1.34
N SER A 154 6.11 9.97 2.64
CA SER A 154 4.86 10.29 3.30
C SER A 154 5.09 11.29 4.43
N LEU A 155 4.20 12.29 4.53
CA LEU A 155 4.19 13.30 5.57
C LEU A 155 2.88 13.18 6.35
N ASP A 156 2.97 12.92 7.65
CA ASP A 156 1.81 12.87 8.53
C ASP A 156 1.43 14.29 8.98
N ILE A 157 0.26 14.78 8.52
CA ILE A 157 -0.27 16.10 8.85
C ILE A 157 -1.04 16.06 10.16
N ALA A 158 -1.63 14.92 10.51
CA ALA A 158 -2.42 14.76 11.73
C ALA A 158 -1.56 14.43 12.96
N SER A 159 -0.24 14.21 12.75
CA SER A 159 0.68 13.88 13.83
C SER A 159 0.70 14.97 14.90
N LYS A 160 0.06 14.69 16.01
CA LYS A 160 0.05 15.56 17.20
C LYS A 160 1.34 15.38 17.96
N LYS A 161 2.41 15.98 17.47
CA LYS A 161 3.76 15.94 18.05
C LYS A 161 3.84 16.48 19.49
N ASN A 162 2.80 17.17 19.97
CA ASN A 162 2.82 17.97 21.20
C ASN A 162 1.70 17.65 22.20
N ILE A 163 1.14 16.46 22.22
CA ILE A 163 0.22 16.10 23.33
C ILE A 163 1.08 15.61 24.49
N VAL A 164 1.38 16.53 25.38
CA VAL A 164 1.85 16.24 26.74
C VAL A 164 0.60 15.89 27.55
N ASN A 165 0.24 14.62 27.59
CA ASN A 165 -0.68 14.10 28.60
C ASN A 165 0.19 13.26 29.53
N GLU A 166 0.35 13.74 30.75
CA GLU A 166 1.27 13.17 31.76
C GLU A 166 0.91 11.77 32.26
N ASP A 167 -0.19 11.18 31.83
CA ASP A 167 -0.70 9.92 32.39
C ASP A 167 -0.74 8.72 31.43
N PHE A 168 -0.25 8.82 30.19
CA PHE A 168 -0.29 7.70 29.25
C PHE A 168 0.97 7.59 28.39
N ILE A 169 1.37 6.34 28.14
CA ILE A 169 2.45 5.99 27.20
C ILE A 169 2.17 6.62 25.83
N VAL A 170 2.89 7.67 25.46
CA VAL A 170 2.76 8.33 24.18
C VAL A 170 3.88 7.88 23.27
N LEU A 171 3.57 7.00 22.34
CA LEU A 171 4.48 6.68 21.23
C LEU A 171 4.66 7.92 20.36
N LYS A 172 5.82 8.56 20.44
CA LYS A 172 6.20 9.67 19.55
C LYS A 172 6.66 9.08 18.22
N LEU A 173 5.83 9.22 17.19
CA LEU A 173 6.17 8.83 15.84
C LEU A 173 6.77 10.01 15.07
N GLN A 174 7.77 9.73 14.24
CA GLN A 174 8.30 10.73 13.31
C GLN A 174 7.23 11.04 12.24
N PRO A 175 7.05 12.34 11.90
CA PRO A 175 6.04 12.73 10.89
C PRO A 175 6.45 12.37 9.46
N HIS A 176 7.66 11.91 9.24
CA HIS A 176 8.23 11.60 7.94
C HIS A 176 8.43 10.10 7.79
N ASP A 177 7.93 9.53 6.71
CA ASP A 177 8.11 8.12 6.38
C ASP A 177 8.63 7.97 4.94
N LEU A 178 9.50 6.99 4.74
CA LEU A 178 10.00 6.59 3.43
C LEU A 178 9.73 5.11 3.23
N THR A 179 8.97 4.78 2.19
CA THR A 179 8.59 3.40 1.86
C THR A 179 9.03 3.04 0.45
N GLY A 180 9.47 1.80 0.26
CA GLY A 180 9.60 1.18 -1.05
C GLY A 180 8.27 0.57 -1.48
N GLU A 181 7.89 0.73 -2.74
CA GLU A 181 6.65 0.20 -3.28
C GLU A 181 6.88 -0.58 -4.57
N ILE A 182 6.19 -1.71 -4.67
CA ILE A 182 6.07 -2.48 -5.90
C ILE A 182 4.60 -2.71 -6.20
N GLY A 183 4.23 -2.69 -7.48
CA GLY A 183 2.85 -2.88 -7.89
C GLY A 183 2.71 -3.54 -9.24
N PHE A 184 1.55 -4.14 -9.43
CA PHE A 184 1.10 -4.68 -10.71
C PHE A 184 -0.24 -4.05 -11.07
N GLY A 185 -0.43 -3.75 -12.36
CA GLY A 185 -1.68 -3.20 -12.83
C GLY A 185 -1.94 -3.48 -14.30
N MET A 186 -3.14 -3.12 -14.70
CA MET A 186 -3.64 -3.31 -16.05
C MET A 186 -4.26 -2.02 -16.56
N ASP A 187 -3.91 -1.62 -17.77
CA ASP A 187 -4.52 -0.49 -18.46
C ASP A 187 -5.59 -0.99 -19.42
N PHE A 188 -6.84 -0.60 -19.23
CA PHE A 188 -7.95 -0.82 -20.15
C PHE A 188 -8.27 0.48 -20.87
N TYR A 189 -8.21 0.45 -22.19
CA TYR A 189 -8.49 1.60 -23.04
C TYR A 189 -9.97 1.57 -23.44
N LEU A 190 -10.79 2.32 -22.69
CA LEU A 190 -12.19 2.52 -23.02
C LEU A 190 -12.34 3.60 -24.10
N GLU A 191 -13.53 3.85 -24.58
CA GLU A 191 -13.76 4.81 -25.68
C GLU A 191 -13.33 6.23 -25.30
N TYR A 192 -13.59 6.65 -24.06
CA TYR A 192 -13.39 8.04 -23.61
C TYR A 192 -12.24 8.20 -22.62
N PHE A 193 -11.89 7.15 -21.86
CA PHE A 193 -10.85 7.22 -20.84
C PHE A 193 -10.10 5.90 -20.69
N LYS A 194 -8.97 5.98 -20.01
CA LYS A 194 -8.18 4.81 -19.64
C LYS A 194 -8.45 4.44 -18.20
N PHE A 195 -8.94 3.24 -17.98
CA PHE A 195 -9.14 2.66 -16.65
C PHE A 195 -7.94 1.79 -16.27
N SER A 196 -7.34 2.02 -15.10
CA SER A 196 -6.07 1.39 -14.72
C SER A 196 -6.15 0.81 -13.30
N PRO A 197 -6.81 -0.34 -13.09
CA PRO A 197 -6.78 -1.02 -11.80
C PRO A 197 -5.36 -1.49 -11.48
N GLN A 198 -4.95 -1.35 -10.20
CA GLN A 198 -3.62 -1.72 -9.74
C GLN A 198 -3.65 -2.21 -8.29
N ILE A 199 -2.73 -3.12 -7.98
CA ILE A 199 -2.45 -3.59 -6.62
C ILE A 199 -1.01 -3.21 -6.32
N LYS A 200 -0.77 -2.66 -5.12
CA LYS A 200 0.55 -2.26 -4.65
C LYS A 200 0.84 -2.84 -3.28
N VAL A 201 2.10 -3.17 -3.06
CA VAL A 201 2.62 -3.56 -1.75
C VAL A 201 3.73 -2.58 -1.39
N SER A 202 3.71 -2.09 -0.17
CA SER A 202 4.69 -1.14 0.36
C SER A 202 5.42 -1.75 1.54
N ALA A 203 6.71 -1.40 1.67
CA ALA A 203 7.53 -1.75 2.83
C ALA A 203 8.24 -0.51 3.34
N GLY A 204 8.14 -0.23 4.64
CA GLY A 204 8.83 0.87 5.30
C GLY A 204 10.35 0.67 5.28
N ILE A 205 11.08 1.73 4.96
CA ILE A 205 12.56 1.75 4.95
C ILE A 205 13.08 2.40 6.22
N LEU A 206 12.38 3.42 6.74
CA LEU A 206 12.78 4.17 7.92
C LEU A 206 12.17 3.60 9.21
N ASN A 207 12.91 3.77 10.31
CA ASN A 207 12.37 3.51 11.64
C ASN A 207 11.60 4.77 12.08
N LEU A 208 10.30 4.62 12.34
CA LEU A 208 9.41 5.71 12.71
C LEU A 208 9.44 6.03 14.22
N LEU A 209 10.06 5.18 15.03
CA LEU A 209 10.20 5.40 16.47
C LEU A 209 11.21 6.50 16.75
N THR A 210 10.78 7.55 17.44
CA THR A 210 11.70 8.53 18.02
C THR A 210 12.24 7.96 19.32
N LYS A 211 13.56 7.80 19.44
CA LYS A 211 14.19 7.45 20.72
C LYS A 211 14.01 8.63 21.68
N ASP A 212 13.16 8.48 22.66
CA ASP A 212 13.07 9.37 23.82
C ASP A 212 13.74 8.67 25.01
N GLU A 213 14.31 9.42 25.94
CA GLU A 213 14.87 8.91 27.22
C GLU A 213 13.76 8.45 28.20
N SER A 214 12.57 8.15 27.71
CA SER A 214 11.50 7.61 28.53
C SER A 214 11.70 6.11 28.71
N VAL A 215 11.32 5.57 29.88
CA VAL A 215 11.53 4.17 30.32
C VAL A 215 10.96 3.13 29.36
N TYR A 216 10.22 3.53 28.33
CA TYR A 216 9.48 2.66 27.40
C TYR A 216 9.93 2.73 25.93
N THR A 217 11.10 3.30 25.63
CA THR A 217 11.68 3.34 24.27
C THR A 217 12.95 2.54 24.16
#